data_16ed655b5996b2812d72f8bc11e1561e
#
_entry.id   16ed655b5996b2812d72f8bc11e1561e
#
_cell.length_a   1.000
_cell.length_b   1.000
_cell.length_c   1.000
_cell.angle_alpha   90.00
_cell.angle_beta   90.00
_cell.angle_gamma   90.00
#
_symmetry.space_group_name_H-M   'P 1'
#
loop_
_entity.id
_entity.type
_entity.pdbx_description
1 polymer ?
#
loop_
_entity_poly.entity_id
_entity_poly.type
_entity_poly.pdbx_seq_one_letter_code
_entity_poly.pdbx_strand_id
1 'polypeptide(L)'
;MRIAFVVNSYPPRLGGLESHIYHLSVSLAQLGHRVFVLTISDEPGHRTEETVDVRTDRAHLPIADVISFPSAGATRRIARFLAREHIDIVSVHTRFFPMSFVGVRAAHRAGLPVIHTEHGSGFVAASSPVIAAASRAVDVTMGRYVLRHADRVLGVSEQAADFASRLGGVHADVFYNAITPPCSRPEPIADRHRHLVFVGRMVPGKGWDTFIEAVARLSAEGVEVTGELLGAGADLEAARALIADRNLADRLCAPGRVSAQEVRSRLAGATLVNPTVLSEGFQTTLLEALAERGRVVTFTVPGARLLAEQGHPVVITEERNLESLVNSLRSYLREPAPLAQPDLIDAWTWPVRAREYARIASMLLSEENSAPDSDGDTSSRG
;
A
#
# COMPACT_ATOMS: atom_id res chain seq x y z
N MET A 1 -23.03 -8.22 3.04
CA MET A 1 -22.92 -7.53 1.74
C MET A 1 -22.19 -8.42 0.74
N ARG A 2 -22.45 -8.20 -0.55
CA ARG A 2 -21.74 -8.81 -1.69
C ARG A 2 -20.88 -7.72 -2.33
N ILE A 3 -19.57 -7.83 -2.21
CA ILE A 3 -18.62 -6.79 -2.56
C ILE A 3 -17.78 -7.26 -3.77
N ALA A 4 -17.69 -6.47 -4.82
CA ALA A 4 -16.84 -6.78 -5.98
C ALA A 4 -15.65 -5.82 -6.06
N PHE A 5 -14.45 -6.34 -5.95
CA PHE A 5 -13.20 -5.64 -6.25
C PHE A 5 -12.93 -5.73 -7.75
N VAL A 6 -12.84 -4.60 -8.44
CA VAL A 6 -12.49 -4.53 -9.87
C VAL A 6 -11.12 -3.88 -9.98
N VAL A 7 -10.09 -4.68 -10.19
CA VAL A 7 -8.70 -4.28 -9.99
C VAL A 7 -7.79 -4.73 -11.13
N ASN A 8 -6.72 -3.99 -11.37
CA ASN A 8 -5.79 -4.24 -12.48
C ASN A 8 -4.83 -5.40 -12.20
N SER A 9 -4.56 -5.67 -10.94
CA SER A 9 -3.67 -6.75 -10.52
C SER A 9 -4.06 -7.31 -9.16
N TYR A 10 -3.72 -8.57 -8.93
CA TYR A 10 -3.99 -9.34 -7.72
C TYR A 10 -2.91 -10.44 -7.58
N PRO A 11 -2.68 -11.03 -6.41
CA PRO A 11 -1.77 -12.16 -6.30
C PRO A 11 -2.04 -13.27 -7.35
N PRO A 12 -0.99 -13.96 -7.85
CA PRO A 12 0.37 -14.08 -7.31
C PRO A 12 1.32 -12.91 -7.60
N ARG A 13 0.88 -11.87 -8.30
CA ARG A 13 1.67 -10.66 -8.45
C ARG A 13 1.92 -10.02 -7.09
N LEU A 14 3.16 -9.56 -6.86
CA LEU A 14 3.60 -9.08 -5.57
C LEU A 14 3.83 -7.56 -5.59
N GLY A 15 3.19 -6.87 -4.68
CA GLY A 15 3.32 -5.43 -4.46
C GLY A 15 2.46 -4.98 -3.29
N GLY A 16 2.65 -3.75 -2.85
CA GLY A 16 1.88 -3.19 -1.74
C GLY A 16 0.39 -3.07 -2.06
N LEU A 17 0.05 -2.77 -3.31
CA LEU A 17 -1.34 -2.70 -3.77
C LEU A 17 -2.02 -4.07 -3.76
N GLU A 18 -1.36 -5.07 -4.34
CA GLU A 18 -1.87 -6.44 -4.42
C GLU A 18 -2.07 -7.03 -3.01
N SER A 19 -1.11 -6.78 -2.12
CA SER A 19 -1.19 -7.17 -0.72
C SER A 19 -2.35 -6.48 0.00
N HIS A 20 -2.57 -5.19 -0.23
CA HIS A 20 -3.70 -4.45 0.34
C HIS A 20 -5.03 -5.07 -0.12
N ILE A 21 -5.22 -5.27 -1.43
CA ILE A 21 -6.47 -5.81 -1.97
C ILE A 21 -6.70 -7.23 -1.43
N TYR A 22 -5.66 -8.06 -1.41
CA TYR A 22 -5.73 -9.43 -0.89
C TYR A 22 -6.18 -9.44 0.57
N HIS A 23 -5.46 -8.76 1.45
CA HIS A 23 -5.77 -8.81 2.87
C HIS A 23 -7.10 -8.16 3.23
N LEU A 24 -7.47 -7.06 2.55
CA LEU A 24 -8.79 -6.45 2.75
C LEU A 24 -9.91 -7.37 2.29
N SER A 25 -9.79 -7.97 1.10
CA SER A 25 -10.80 -8.89 0.56
C SER A 25 -10.99 -10.14 1.43
N VAL A 26 -9.88 -10.75 1.88
CA VAL A 26 -9.92 -11.92 2.78
C VAL A 26 -10.52 -11.54 4.13
N SER A 27 -10.10 -10.41 4.72
CA SER A 27 -10.62 -9.97 6.02
C SER A 27 -12.12 -9.62 5.96
N LEU A 28 -12.60 -9.06 4.86
CA LEU A 28 -14.04 -8.84 4.63
C LEU A 28 -14.80 -10.17 4.50
N ALA A 29 -14.21 -11.15 3.81
CA ALA A 29 -14.83 -12.49 3.72
C ALA A 29 -14.89 -13.18 5.09
N GLN A 30 -13.86 -13.04 5.93
CA GLN A 30 -13.84 -13.52 7.32
C GLN A 30 -14.90 -12.84 8.20
N LEU A 31 -15.31 -11.61 7.89
CA LEU A 31 -16.43 -10.92 8.54
C LEU A 31 -17.81 -11.40 8.04
N GLY A 32 -17.86 -12.39 7.16
CA GLY A 32 -19.09 -12.96 6.62
C GLY A 32 -19.64 -12.25 5.38
N HIS A 33 -18.87 -11.34 4.76
CA HIS A 33 -19.23 -10.75 3.48
C HIS A 33 -18.90 -11.71 2.33
N ARG A 34 -19.69 -11.69 1.26
CA ARG A 34 -19.34 -12.43 0.04
C ARG A 34 -18.50 -11.54 -0.87
N VAL A 35 -17.27 -11.91 -1.09
CA VAL A 35 -16.28 -11.09 -1.78
C VAL A 35 -15.88 -11.71 -3.11
N PHE A 36 -15.88 -10.88 -4.16
CA PHE A 36 -15.45 -11.22 -5.50
C PHE A 36 -14.29 -10.30 -5.91
N VAL A 37 -13.27 -10.88 -6.54
CA VAL A 37 -12.18 -10.12 -7.16
C VAL A 37 -12.19 -10.35 -8.66
N LEU A 38 -12.40 -9.30 -9.43
CA LEU A 38 -12.38 -9.28 -10.88
C LEU A 38 -11.07 -8.60 -11.33
N THR A 39 -10.16 -9.36 -11.88
CA THR A 39 -8.81 -8.90 -12.26
C THR A 39 -8.42 -9.34 -13.66
N ILE A 40 -7.26 -8.92 -14.12
CA ILE A 40 -6.68 -9.31 -15.42
C ILE A 40 -5.25 -9.81 -15.23
N SER A 41 -4.87 -10.85 -16.02
CA SER A 41 -3.53 -11.44 -16.04
C SER A 41 -3.29 -12.13 -17.37
N ASP A 42 -2.05 -12.52 -17.63
CA ASP A 42 -1.67 -13.36 -18.77
C ASP A 42 -2.24 -14.78 -18.64
N GLU A 43 -2.54 -15.20 -17.41
CA GLU A 43 -3.14 -16.49 -17.09
C GLU A 43 -4.59 -16.28 -16.61
N PRO A 44 -5.57 -16.24 -17.55
CA PRO A 44 -6.97 -16.13 -17.19
C PRO A 44 -7.47 -17.39 -16.48
N GLY A 45 -8.41 -17.22 -15.55
CA GLY A 45 -8.92 -18.34 -14.79
C GLY A 45 -9.94 -17.95 -13.72
N HIS A 46 -10.38 -18.96 -13.00
CA HIS A 46 -11.27 -18.82 -11.84
C HIS A 46 -10.73 -19.68 -10.71
N ARG A 47 -10.62 -19.09 -9.51
CA ARG A 47 -10.22 -19.81 -8.30
C ARG A 47 -10.95 -19.24 -7.08
N THR A 48 -11.05 -20.04 -6.05
CA THR A 48 -11.46 -19.57 -4.72
C THR A 48 -10.23 -19.57 -3.82
N GLU A 49 -9.98 -18.46 -3.16
CA GLU A 49 -8.83 -18.25 -2.31
C GLU A 49 -9.31 -17.65 -0.98
N GLU A 50 -9.10 -18.36 0.14
CA GLU A 50 -9.55 -17.92 1.48
C GLU A 50 -11.03 -17.46 1.49
N THR A 51 -11.93 -18.18 0.79
CA THR A 51 -13.36 -17.85 0.62
C THR A 51 -13.67 -16.66 -0.31
N VAL A 52 -12.67 -16.04 -0.93
CA VAL A 52 -12.82 -15.00 -1.95
C VAL A 52 -12.92 -15.65 -3.34
N ASP A 53 -13.93 -15.26 -4.12
CA ASP A 53 -14.10 -15.70 -5.53
C ASP A 53 -13.25 -14.82 -6.44
N VAL A 54 -12.14 -15.36 -6.98
CA VAL A 54 -11.21 -14.64 -7.84
C VAL A 54 -11.41 -15.03 -9.30
N ARG A 55 -11.77 -14.07 -10.13
CA ARG A 55 -11.96 -14.24 -11.58
C ARG A 55 -10.97 -13.37 -12.35
N THR A 56 -10.16 -14.02 -13.13
CA THR A 56 -9.09 -13.39 -13.91
C THR A 56 -9.42 -13.47 -15.39
N ASP A 57 -9.63 -12.33 -16.04
CA ASP A 57 -9.71 -12.20 -17.49
C ASP A 57 -8.32 -12.03 -18.10
N ARG A 58 -8.20 -12.25 -19.43
CA ARG A 58 -6.94 -12.06 -20.14
C ARG A 58 -6.55 -10.59 -20.19
N ALA A 59 -5.29 -10.33 -19.81
CA ALA A 59 -4.66 -9.01 -19.94
C ALA A 59 -4.13 -8.80 -21.38
N HIS A 60 -4.12 -7.56 -21.84
CA HIS A 60 -3.62 -7.14 -23.14
C HIS A 60 -2.67 -5.95 -22.98
N LEU A 61 -1.73 -5.82 -23.94
CA LEU A 61 -0.82 -4.66 -24.07
C LEU A 61 -0.14 -4.29 -22.76
N PRO A 62 0.72 -5.16 -22.17
CA PRO A 62 1.43 -4.82 -20.94
C PRO A 62 2.38 -3.65 -21.20
N ILE A 63 2.31 -2.64 -20.34
CA ILE A 63 3.19 -1.47 -20.35
C ILE A 63 4.05 -1.51 -19.08
N ALA A 64 5.36 -1.63 -19.25
CA ALA A 64 6.37 -1.66 -18.19
C ALA A 64 6.03 -2.66 -17.06
N ASP A 65 5.41 -3.79 -17.39
CA ASP A 65 4.93 -4.82 -16.46
C ASP A 65 4.06 -4.30 -15.30
N VAL A 66 3.53 -3.09 -15.41
CA VAL A 66 2.72 -2.45 -14.37
C VAL A 66 1.27 -2.29 -14.81
N ILE A 67 1.04 -1.82 -16.04
CA ILE A 67 -0.29 -1.51 -16.56
C ILE A 67 -0.62 -2.51 -17.66
N SER A 68 -1.79 -3.14 -17.54
CA SER A 68 -2.37 -3.98 -18.59
C SER A 68 -3.82 -3.53 -18.85
N PHE A 69 -4.31 -3.83 -20.06
CA PHE A 69 -5.65 -3.44 -20.47
C PHE A 69 -6.58 -4.65 -20.52
N PRO A 70 -7.83 -4.50 -20.09
CA PRO A 70 -8.84 -5.56 -20.26
C PRO A 70 -9.26 -5.71 -21.73
N SER A 71 -9.81 -6.87 -22.06
CA SER A 71 -10.37 -7.14 -23.39
C SER A 71 -11.52 -6.19 -23.75
N ALA A 72 -11.73 -5.94 -25.03
CA ALA A 72 -12.86 -5.16 -25.53
C ALA A 72 -14.19 -5.67 -24.95
N GLY A 73 -15.07 -4.75 -24.58
CA GLY A 73 -16.38 -5.07 -24.01
C GLY A 73 -16.35 -5.49 -22.53
N ALA A 74 -15.20 -5.39 -21.83
CA ALA A 74 -15.06 -5.72 -20.41
C ALA A 74 -16.11 -5.02 -19.53
N THR A 75 -16.36 -3.72 -19.76
CA THR A 75 -17.40 -2.96 -19.02
C THR A 75 -18.76 -3.66 -19.07
N ARG A 76 -19.19 -4.14 -20.25
CA ARG A 76 -20.49 -4.83 -20.40
C ARG A 76 -20.48 -6.21 -19.73
N ARG A 77 -19.36 -6.95 -19.82
CA ARG A 77 -19.25 -8.26 -19.19
C ARG A 77 -19.25 -8.14 -17.68
N ILE A 78 -18.49 -7.18 -17.14
CA ILE A 78 -18.45 -6.91 -15.71
C ILE A 78 -19.81 -6.44 -15.21
N ALA A 79 -20.49 -5.48 -15.88
CA ALA A 79 -21.83 -5.04 -15.47
C ALA A 79 -22.83 -6.19 -15.40
N ARG A 80 -22.82 -7.11 -16.41
CA ARG A 80 -23.68 -8.32 -16.38
C ARG A 80 -23.32 -9.27 -15.24
N PHE A 81 -22.04 -9.40 -14.92
CA PHE A 81 -21.59 -10.18 -13.78
C PHE A 81 -22.08 -9.58 -12.46
N LEU A 82 -21.92 -8.26 -12.26
CA LEU A 82 -22.35 -7.54 -11.07
C LEU A 82 -23.86 -7.74 -10.82
N ALA A 83 -24.68 -7.60 -11.85
CA ALA A 83 -26.12 -7.82 -11.78
C ALA A 83 -26.48 -9.29 -11.48
N ARG A 84 -25.85 -10.26 -12.17
CA ARG A 84 -26.11 -11.69 -11.96
C ARG A 84 -25.73 -12.17 -10.56
N GLU A 85 -24.63 -11.67 -10.03
CA GLU A 85 -24.14 -12.03 -8.69
C GLU A 85 -24.79 -11.18 -7.59
N HIS A 86 -25.72 -10.30 -7.92
CA HIS A 86 -26.39 -9.39 -6.97
C HIS A 86 -25.37 -8.66 -6.09
N ILE A 87 -24.40 -8.01 -6.72
CA ILE A 87 -23.40 -7.21 -6.00
C ILE A 87 -24.07 -5.99 -5.40
N ASP A 88 -23.71 -5.66 -4.17
CA ASP A 88 -24.22 -4.49 -3.45
C ASP A 88 -23.35 -3.26 -3.71
N ILE A 89 -22.01 -3.45 -3.83
CA ILE A 89 -21.04 -2.36 -3.95
C ILE A 89 -19.79 -2.78 -4.71
N VAL A 90 -19.22 -1.85 -5.46
CA VAL A 90 -17.98 -2.05 -6.23
C VAL A 90 -16.83 -1.30 -5.60
N SER A 91 -15.70 -1.97 -5.43
CA SER A 91 -14.43 -1.40 -4.97
C SER A 91 -13.44 -1.33 -6.12
N VAL A 92 -12.86 -0.14 -6.37
CA VAL A 92 -11.80 0.08 -7.36
C VAL A 92 -10.58 0.72 -6.72
N HIS A 93 -9.39 0.39 -7.21
CA HIS A 93 -8.13 0.80 -6.59
C HIS A 93 -7.20 1.43 -7.60
N THR A 94 -6.62 2.58 -7.22
CA THR A 94 -5.65 3.35 -8.01
C THR A 94 -6.26 3.92 -9.30
N ARG A 95 -6.38 5.23 -9.34
CA ARG A 95 -7.09 6.04 -10.34
C ARG A 95 -6.69 5.81 -11.80
N PHE A 96 -5.39 5.57 -12.06
CA PHE A 96 -4.86 5.50 -13.43
C PHE A 96 -4.91 4.09 -14.04
N PHE A 97 -5.39 3.09 -13.33
CA PHE A 97 -5.50 1.74 -13.88
C PHE A 97 -6.73 1.60 -14.77
N PRO A 98 -6.57 0.97 -15.95
CA PRO A 98 -7.69 0.72 -16.87
C PRO A 98 -8.87 -0.03 -16.23
N MET A 99 -8.59 -0.97 -15.33
CA MET A 99 -9.65 -1.71 -14.63
C MET A 99 -10.44 -0.84 -13.66
N SER A 100 -9.84 0.19 -13.05
CA SER A 100 -10.58 1.15 -12.22
C SER A 100 -11.58 1.95 -13.04
N PHE A 101 -11.18 2.42 -14.21
CA PHE A 101 -12.08 3.09 -15.15
C PHE A 101 -13.22 2.17 -15.64
N VAL A 102 -12.88 0.93 -16.00
CA VAL A 102 -13.87 -0.07 -16.42
C VAL A 102 -14.81 -0.44 -15.28
N GLY A 103 -14.29 -0.57 -14.05
CA GLY A 103 -15.04 -0.88 -12.85
C GLY A 103 -16.09 0.18 -12.52
N VAL A 104 -15.69 1.46 -12.50
CA VAL A 104 -16.62 2.58 -12.29
C VAL A 104 -17.73 2.57 -13.36
N ARG A 105 -17.39 2.44 -14.64
CA ARG A 105 -18.39 2.40 -15.71
C ARG A 105 -19.31 1.18 -15.67
N ALA A 106 -18.79 0.04 -15.20
CA ALA A 106 -19.56 -1.17 -15.05
C ALA A 106 -20.54 -1.08 -13.88
N ALA A 107 -20.11 -0.51 -12.76
CA ALA A 107 -20.93 -0.26 -11.59
C ALA A 107 -22.09 0.69 -11.93
N HIS A 108 -21.81 1.86 -12.51
CA HIS A 108 -22.85 2.81 -12.95
C HIS A 108 -23.85 2.17 -13.93
N ARG A 109 -23.35 1.31 -14.84
CA ARG A 109 -24.24 0.60 -15.77
C ARG A 109 -25.14 -0.43 -15.08
N ALA A 110 -24.73 -0.91 -13.93
CA ALA A 110 -25.47 -1.83 -13.08
C ALA A 110 -26.29 -1.11 -11.98
N GLY A 111 -26.19 0.23 -11.87
CA GLY A 111 -26.83 1.02 -10.82
C GLY A 111 -26.26 0.75 -9.43
N LEU A 112 -24.93 0.57 -9.32
CA LEU A 112 -24.28 0.20 -8.07
C LEU A 112 -23.29 1.28 -7.61
N PRO A 113 -23.20 1.56 -6.31
CA PRO A 113 -22.25 2.49 -5.74
C PRO A 113 -20.80 2.00 -5.85
N VAL A 114 -19.88 2.98 -5.89
CA VAL A 114 -18.44 2.74 -6.06
C VAL A 114 -17.66 3.38 -4.93
N ILE A 115 -16.82 2.57 -4.27
CA ILE A 115 -15.73 3.06 -3.41
C ILE A 115 -14.42 3.00 -4.21
N HIS A 116 -13.73 4.14 -4.30
CA HIS A 116 -12.38 4.23 -4.84
C HIS A 116 -11.36 4.34 -3.71
N THR A 117 -10.29 3.53 -3.75
CA THR A 117 -9.14 3.66 -2.83
C THR A 117 -7.90 4.07 -3.60
N GLU A 118 -7.35 5.24 -3.27
CA GLU A 118 -6.13 5.78 -3.87
C GLU A 118 -4.89 5.36 -3.09
N HIS A 119 -3.91 4.82 -3.82
CA HIS A 119 -2.65 4.31 -3.26
C HIS A 119 -1.44 5.21 -3.54
N GLY A 120 -1.59 6.22 -4.39
CA GLY A 120 -0.53 7.15 -4.75
C GLY A 120 -0.70 8.51 -4.09
N SER A 121 0.36 9.07 -3.53
CA SER A 121 0.37 10.42 -2.94
C SER A 121 0.82 11.52 -3.92
N GLY A 122 0.99 11.18 -5.20
CA GLY A 122 1.46 12.12 -6.22
C GLY A 122 1.39 11.56 -7.64
N PHE A 123 1.85 12.35 -8.60
CA PHE A 123 2.01 11.90 -9.98
C PHE A 123 3.13 10.86 -10.08
N VAL A 124 3.02 9.95 -11.05
CA VAL A 124 4.05 8.95 -11.29
C VAL A 124 5.35 9.65 -11.71
N ALA A 125 6.40 9.45 -10.93
CA ALA A 125 7.73 9.90 -11.29
C ALA A 125 8.30 9.01 -12.40
N ALA A 126 8.74 9.61 -13.50
CA ALA A 126 9.38 8.89 -14.60
C ALA A 126 10.69 9.60 -14.99
N SER A 127 11.69 8.82 -15.38
CA SER A 127 12.98 9.33 -15.85
C SER A 127 12.88 10.04 -17.20
N SER A 128 11.90 9.65 -18.03
CA SER A 128 11.62 10.29 -19.32
C SER A 128 10.55 11.38 -19.19
N PRO A 129 10.81 12.62 -19.63
CA PRO A 129 9.82 13.70 -19.64
C PRO A 129 8.56 13.34 -20.45
N VAL A 130 8.71 12.56 -21.52
CA VAL A 130 7.59 12.11 -22.36
C VAL A 130 6.68 11.14 -21.57
N ILE A 131 7.26 10.17 -20.84
CA ILE A 131 6.51 9.24 -20.01
C ILE A 131 5.84 9.99 -18.85
N ALA A 132 6.53 10.94 -18.23
CA ALA A 132 5.96 11.78 -17.17
C ALA A 132 4.75 12.59 -17.67
N ALA A 133 4.86 13.22 -18.85
CA ALA A 133 3.75 13.95 -19.47
C ALA A 133 2.58 13.05 -19.84
N ALA A 134 2.84 11.87 -20.43
CA ALA A 134 1.81 10.90 -20.77
C ALA A 134 1.09 10.37 -19.52
N SER A 135 1.84 10.01 -18.46
CA SER A 135 1.26 9.57 -17.18
C SER A 135 0.39 10.67 -16.57
N ARG A 136 0.86 11.92 -16.61
CA ARG A 136 0.08 13.07 -16.12
C ARG A 136 -1.19 13.31 -16.94
N ALA A 137 -1.15 13.12 -18.26
CA ALA A 137 -2.34 13.20 -19.11
C ALA A 137 -3.37 12.12 -18.75
N VAL A 138 -2.92 10.88 -18.46
CA VAL A 138 -3.79 9.81 -17.98
C VAL A 138 -4.41 10.18 -16.63
N ASP A 139 -3.62 10.73 -15.70
CA ASP A 139 -4.12 11.16 -14.39
C ASP A 139 -5.20 12.24 -14.48
N VAL A 140 -4.97 13.28 -15.29
CA VAL A 140 -5.92 14.42 -15.41
C VAL A 140 -7.14 14.10 -16.27
N THR A 141 -7.14 13.01 -17.01
CA THR A 141 -8.25 12.52 -17.83
C THR A 141 -8.95 11.34 -17.16
N MET A 142 -8.45 10.13 -17.38
CA MET A 142 -9.01 8.88 -16.86
C MET A 142 -9.01 8.83 -15.34
N GLY A 143 -7.90 9.22 -14.70
CA GLY A 143 -7.79 9.25 -13.24
C GLY A 143 -8.80 10.20 -12.61
N ARG A 144 -8.90 11.41 -13.15
CA ARG A 144 -9.89 12.40 -12.70
C ARG A 144 -11.33 11.92 -12.92
N TYR A 145 -11.58 11.22 -14.03
CA TYR A 145 -12.88 10.59 -14.26
C TYR A 145 -13.21 9.58 -13.16
N VAL A 146 -12.30 8.66 -12.84
CA VAL A 146 -12.48 7.64 -11.79
C VAL A 146 -12.80 8.29 -10.45
N LEU A 147 -12.02 9.30 -10.04
CA LEU A 147 -12.21 10.00 -8.76
C LEU A 147 -13.56 10.72 -8.68
N ARG A 148 -14.01 11.33 -9.78
CA ARG A 148 -15.27 12.10 -9.82
C ARG A 148 -16.53 11.26 -9.91
N HIS A 149 -16.39 10.02 -10.33
CA HIS A 149 -17.51 9.10 -10.50
C HIS A 149 -17.49 7.96 -9.49
N ALA A 150 -16.66 8.06 -8.48
CA ALA A 150 -16.76 7.23 -7.29
C ALA A 150 -17.64 7.96 -6.25
N ASP A 151 -18.54 7.23 -5.61
CA ASP A 151 -19.47 7.76 -4.61
C ASP A 151 -18.77 8.01 -3.27
N ARG A 152 -17.68 7.25 -3.03
CA ARG A 152 -16.76 7.49 -1.91
C ARG A 152 -15.32 7.34 -2.39
N VAL A 153 -14.49 8.33 -2.04
CA VAL A 153 -13.04 8.30 -2.33
C VAL A 153 -12.28 8.17 -1.02
N LEU A 154 -11.37 7.21 -0.98
CA LEU A 154 -10.51 6.92 0.16
C LEU A 154 -9.04 7.06 -0.26
N GLY A 155 -8.17 7.53 0.64
CA GLY A 155 -6.72 7.54 0.45
C GLY A 155 -6.03 6.71 1.53
N VAL A 156 -5.04 5.90 1.17
CA VAL A 156 -4.31 5.03 2.13
C VAL A 156 -3.42 5.81 3.11
N SER A 157 -3.36 7.12 2.97
CA SER A 157 -2.72 8.08 3.88
C SER A 157 -3.34 9.46 3.67
N GLU A 158 -3.06 10.39 4.58
CA GLU A 158 -3.47 11.79 4.43
C GLU A 158 -2.98 12.38 3.11
N GLN A 159 -1.71 12.12 2.75
CA GLN A 159 -1.12 12.61 1.51
C GLN A 159 -1.80 12.01 0.27
N ALA A 160 -2.22 10.75 0.32
CA ALA A 160 -2.96 10.11 -0.78
C ALA A 160 -4.38 10.67 -0.89
N ALA A 161 -5.07 10.88 0.24
CA ALA A 161 -6.39 11.52 0.28
C ALA A 161 -6.34 12.95 -0.24
N ASP A 162 -5.39 13.77 0.23
CA ASP A 162 -5.17 15.13 -0.24
C ASP A 162 -4.87 15.19 -1.74
N PHE A 163 -4.04 14.27 -2.22
CA PHE A 163 -3.72 14.21 -3.64
C PHE A 163 -4.96 13.85 -4.48
N ALA A 164 -5.73 12.85 -4.06
CA ALA A 164 -6.98 12.46 -4.72
C ALA A 164 -8.00 13.61 -4.72
N SER A 165 -8.13 14.30 -3.59
CA SER A 165 -9.04 15.46 -3.45
C SER A 165 -8.65 16.59 -4.41
N ARG A 166 -7.38 16.97 -4.45
CA ARG A 166 -6.89 18.03 -5.38
C ARG A 166 -7.04 17.63 -6.84
N LEU A 167 -6.69 16.39 -7.19
CA LEU A 167 -6.77 15.92 -8.58
C LEU A 167 -8.21 15.78 -9.05
N GLY A 168 -9.06 15.17 -8.25
CA GLY A 168 -10.47 14.93 -8.56
C GLY A 168 -11.34 16.18 -8.42
N GLY A 169 -11.01 17.08 -7.52
CA GLY A 169 -11.91 18.14 -7.05
C GLY A 169 -13.09 17.54 -6.26
N VAL A 170 -12.81 16.53 -5.45
CA VAL A 170 -13.77 15.76 -4.64
C VAL A 170 -13.27 15.67 -3.20
N HIS A 171 -14.15 15.33 -2.26
CA HIS A 171 -13.72 14.96 -0.92
C HIS A 171 -13.15 13.54 -0.92
N ALA A 172 -12.04 13.33 -0.21
CA ALA A 172 -11.47 12.01 0.01
C ALA A 172 -11.17 11.83 1.52
N ASP A 173 -11.68 10.74 2.08
CA ASP A 173 -11.42 10.35 3.45
C ASP A 173 -10.12 9.56 3.56
N VAL A 174 -9.53 9.53 4.74
CA VAL A 174 -8.35 8.70 4.99
C VAL A 174 -8.79 7.30 5.41
N PHE A 175 -8.27 6.31 4.70
CA PHE A 175 -8.42 4.89 5.02
C PHE A 175 -7.02 4.26 5.04
N TYR A 176 -6.37 4.33 6.18
CA TYR A 176 -4.99 3.91 6.33
C TYR A 176 -4.75 2.46 5.93
N ASN A 177 -3.57 2.21 5.39
CA ASN A 177 -3.08 0.87 5.13
C ASN A 177 -2.90 0.09 6.44
N ALA A 178 -2.79 -1.23 6.35
CA ALA A 178 -2.69 -2.11 7.50
C ALA A 178 -1.71 -3.26 7.27
N ILE A 179 -1.48 -4.02 8.32
CA ILE A 179 -0.69 -5.24 8.30
C ILE A 179 -1.50 -6.44 8.82
N THR A 180 -1.04 -7.64 8.56
CA THR A 180 -1.52 -8.82 9.28
C THR A 180 -1.15 -8.71 10.76
N PRO A 181 -2.02 -9.16 11.69
CA PRO A 181 -1.68 -9.19 13.11
C PRO A 181 -0.32 -9.86 13.37
N PRO A 182 0.42 -9.41 14.38
CA PRO A 182 1.67 -10.06 14.75
C PRO A 182 1.43 -11.53 15.10
N CYS A 183 2.36 -12.40 14.70
CA CYS A 183 2.35 -13.79 15.15
C CYS A 183 2.67 -13.84 16.65
N SER A 184 2.02 -14.73 17.39
CA SER A 184 2.41 -15.01 18.77
C SER A 184 3.87 -15.45 18.81
N ARG A 185 4.68 -14.73 19.56
CA ARG A 185 6.10 -15.05 19.76
C ARG A 185 6.39 -15.32 21.23
N PRO A 186 7.37 -16.17 21.53
CA PRO A 186 7.85 -16.28 22.90
C PRO A 186 8.32 -14.94 23.45
N GLU A 187 7.89 -14.59 24.64
CA GLU A 187 8.42 -13.46 25.40
C GLU A 187 9.55 -13.94 26.32
N PRO A 188 10.58 -13.15 26.61
CA PRO A 188 10.79 -11.78 26.12
C PRO A 188 11.46 -11.73 24.73
N ILE A 189 11.12 -10.72 23.94
CA ILE A 189 11.83 -10.43 22.68
C ILE A 189 13.16 -9.73 23.03
N ALA A 190 14.26 -10.22 22.46
CA ALA A 190 15.57 -9.62 22.67
C ALA A 190 15.63 -8.19 22.08
N ASP A 191 16.17 -7.26 22.84
CA ASP A 191 16.47 -5.92 22.36
C ASP A 191 17.69 -5.97 21.42
N ARG A 192 17.45 -5.65 20.16
CA ARG A 192 18.44 -5.67 19.08
C ARG A 192 18.58 -4.29 18.43
N HIS A 193 18.49 -3.20 19.20
CA HIS A 193 18.51 -1.83 18.67
C HIS A 193 19.73 -1.51 17.80
N ARG A 194 20.87 -2.24 17.98
CA ARG A 194 22.09 -2.10 17.17
C ARG A 194 22.08 -2.96 15.89
N HIS A 195 21.05 -3.77 15.70
CA HIS A 195 20.82 -4.50 14.45
C HIS A 195 19.90 -3.69 13.55
N LEU A 196 20.48 -3.10 12.49
CA LEU A 196 19.80 -2.20 11.59
C LEU A 196 19.25 -2.98 10.39
N VAL A 197 17.97 -2.84 10.09
CA VAL A 197 17.33 -3.58 9.00
C VAL A 197 16.77 -2.60 7.97
N PHE A 198 17.16 -2.78 6.72
CA PHE A 198 16.51 -2.13 5.58
C PHE A 198 15.55 -3.12 4.92
N VAL A 199 14.32 -2.68 4.60
CA VAL A 199 13.33 -3.49 3.89
C VAL A 199 12.80 -2.70 2.71
N GLY A 200 13.04 -3.20 1.49
CA GLY A 200 12.54 -2.50 0.30
C GLY A 200 13.09 -3.04 -1.01
N ARG A 201 12.55 -2.52 -2.11
CA ARG A 201 13.10 -2.83 -3.44
C ARG A 201 14.50 -2.21 -3.57
N MET A 202 15.42 -2.96 -4.15
CA MET A 202 16.76 -2.46 -4.50
C MET A 202 16.68 -1.70 -5.83
N VAL A 203 16.23 -0.44 -5.75
CA VAL A 203 16.09 0.48 -6.89
C VAL A 203 16.52 1.89 -6.47
N PRO A 204 16.90 2.77 -7.42
CA PRO A 204 17.31 4.14 -7.11
C PRO A 204 16.23 4.90 -6.31
N GLY A 205 16.66 5.67 -5.33
CA GLY A 205 15.79 6.48 -4.48
C GLY A 205 15.07 5.72 -3.35
N LYS A 206 15.19 4.38 -3.28
CA LYS A 206 14.65 3.61 -2.15
C LYS A 206 15.53 3.72 -0.90
N GLY A 207 16.82 4.13 -1.06
CA GLY A 207 17.71 4.48 0.04
C GLY A 207 18.59 3.34 0.54
N TRP A 208 18.69 2.24 -0.20
CA TRP A 208 19.61 1.13 0.13
C TRP A 208 21.09 1.59 0.18
N ASP A 209 21.48 2.47 -0.72
CA ASP A 209 22.78 3.11 -0.81
C ASP A 209 23.05 4.02 0.41
N THR A 210 22.10 4.87 0.73
CA THR A 210 22.13 5.75 1.91
C THR A 210 22.23 4.95 3.21
N PHE A 211 21.54 3.81 3.30
CA PHE A 211 21.63 2.89 4.44
C PHE A 211 23.05 2.34 4.60
N ILE A 212 23.66 1.80 3.54
CA ILE A 212 25.02 1.24 3.59
C ILE A 212 26.04 2.32 3.96
N GLU A 213 25.96 3.50 3.36
CA GLU A 213 26.84 4.63 3.67
C GLU A 213 26.68 5.13 5.13
N ALA A 214 25.48 5.11 5.67
CA ALA A 214 25.25 5.45 7.08
C ALA A 214 25.94 4.46 8.01
N VAL A 215 25.80 3.15 7.74
CA VAL A 215 26.50 2.12 8.52
C VAL A 215 28.01 2.24 8.38
N ALA A 216 28.54 2.54 7.19
CA ALA A 216 29.98 2.75 6.96
C ALA A 216 30.52 3.89 7.83
N ARG A 217 29.82 5.04 7.88
CA ARG A 217 30.24 6.17 8.71
C ARG A 217 30.19 5.85 10.20
N LEU A 218 29.12 5.22 10.68
CA LEU A 218 29.01 4.80 12.08
C LEU A 218 30.13 3.82 12.46
N SER A 219 30.44 2.86 11.59
CA SER A 219 31.53 1.90 11.80
C SER A 219 32.90 2.57 11.84
N ALA A 220 33.15 3.55 10.98
CA ALA A 220 34.41 4.33 10.99
C ALA A 220 34.55 5.19 12.27
N GLU A 221 33.46 5.57 12.93
CA GLU A 221 33.42 6.24 14.22
C GLU A 221 33.55 5.27 15.41
N GLY A 222 33.73 3.97 15.15
CA GLY A 222 33.85 2.94 16.19
C GLY A 222 32.50 2.50 16.81
N VAL A 223 31.37 2.87 16.19
CA VAL A 223 30.05 2.42 16.65
C VAL A 223 29.82 0.98 16.18
N GLU A 224 29.58 0.09 17.12
CA GLU A 224 29.27 -1.30 16.82
C GLU A 224 27.81 -1.44 16.39
N VAL A 225 27.61 -1.71 15.10
CA VAL A 225 26.30 -2.01 14.50
C VAL A 225 26.45 -3.17 13.53
N THR A 226 25.39 -3.93 13.39
CA THR A 226 25.20 -4.96 12.36
C THR A 226 23.92 -4.69 11.61
N GLY A 227 23.70 -5.33 10.47
CA GLY A 227 22.42 -5.20 9.80
C GLY A 227 22.29 -6.01 8.53
N GLU A 228 21.13 -5.82 7.91
CA GLU A 228 20.79 -6.54 6.68
C GLU A 228 19.87 -5.72 5.79
N LEU A 229 20.00 -5.97 4.47
CA LEU A 229 19.15 -5.36 3.44
C LEU A 229 18.26 -6.43 2.83
N LEU A 230 16.96 -6.37 3.16
CA LEU A 230 15.96 -7.36 2.76
C LEU A 230 15.16 -6.83 1.56
N GLY A 231 15.32 -7.49 0.42
CA GLY A 231 14.58 -7.18 -0.79
C GLY A 231 15.37 -7.48 -2.06
N ALA A 232 14.72 -7.30 -3.20
CA ALA A 232 15.32 -7.53 -4.51
C ALA A 232 15.05 -6.33 -5.42
N GLY A 233 15.78 -6.25 -6.52
CA GLY A 233 15.64 -5.20 -7.52
C GLY A 233 16.87 -5.14 -8.42
N ALA A 234 16.87 -4.21 -9.36
CA ALA A 234 17.96 -4.07 -10.34
C ALA A 234 19.31 -3.77 -9.67
N ASP A 235 19.29 -3.11 -8.50
CA ASP A 235 20.51 -2.65 -7.81
C ASP A 235 21.00 -3.63 -6.74
N LEU A 236 20.48 -4.86 -6.63
CA LEU A 236 20.91 -5.80 -5.58
C LEU A 236 22.40 -6.10 -5.64
N GLU A 237 22.93 -6.34 -6.84
CA GLU A 237 24.37 -6.60 -7.01
C GLU A 237 25.22 -5.34 -6.74
N ALA A 238 24.71 -4.17 -7.06
CA ALA A 238 25.36 -2.90 -6.71
C ALA A 238 25.42 -2.70 -5.18
N ALA A 239 24.36 -3.08 -4.46
CA ALA A 239 24.35 -3.04 -3.00
C ALA A 239 25.38 -3.98 -2.39
N ARG A 240 25.49 -5.22 -2.91
CA ARG A 240 26.53 -6.19 -2.48
C ARG A 240 27.94 -5.68 -2.75
N ALA A 241 28.18 -5.12 -3.93
CA ALA A 241 29.46 -4.50 -4.28
C ALA A 241 29.81 -3.34 -3.34
N LEU A 242 28.85 -2.46 -3.04
CA LEU A 242 29.05 -1.33 -2.12
C LEU A 242 29.39 -1.79 -0.70
N ILE A 243 28.76 -2.86 -0.18
CA ILE A 243 29.07 -3.48 1.12
C ILE A 243 30.53 -3.95 1.14
N ALA A 244 30.99 -4.62 0.08
CA ALA A 244 32.37 -5.08 -0.04
C ALA A 244 33.37 -3.89 -0.14
N ASP A 245 33.10 -2.90 -0.96
CA ASP A 245 33.94 -1.70 -1.15
C ASP A 245 34.09 -0.87 0.14
N ARG A 246 33.09 -0.89 1.02
CA ARG A 246 33.14 -0.26 2.34
C ARG A 246 33.74 -1.16 3.44
N ASN A 247 34.20 -2.38 3.12
CA ASN A 247 34.70 -3.37 4.07
C ASN A 247 33.69 -3.69 5.19
N LEU A 248 32.43 -3.86 4.84
CA LEU A 248 31.33 -4.13 5.78
C LEU A 248 30.80 -5.58 5.71
N ALA A 249 31.48 -6.48 5.01
CA ALA A 249 30.99 -7.84 4.76
C ALA A 249 30.81 -8.68 6.06
N ASP A 250 31.50 -8.34 7.13
CA ASP A 250 31.35 -8.93 8.47
C ASP A 250 30.22 -8.29 9.30
N ARG A 251 29.65 -7.18 8.86
CA ARG A 251 28.62 -6.39 9.57
C ARG A 251 27.29 -6.31 8.84
N LEU A 252 27.32 -6.27 7.51
CA LEU A 252 26.13 -6.15 6.67
C LEU A 252 26.01 -7.30 5.68
N CYS A 253 24.79 -7.76 5.44
CA CYS A 253 24.49 -8.69 4.37
C CYS A 253 23.26 -8.22 3.55
N ALA A 254 23.21 -8.63 2.28
CA ALA A 254 22.10 -8.40 1.36
C ALA A 254 21.67 -9.76 0.78
N PRO A 255 20.85 -10.54 1.51
CA PRO A 255 20.43 -11.89 1.09
C PRO A 255 19.54 -11.85 -0.17
N GLY A 256 18.98 -10.70 -0.48
CA GLY A 256 18.02 -10.56 -1.55
C GLY A 256 16.57 -10.69 -1.03
N ARG A 257 15.70 -11.26 -1.86
CA ARG A 257 14.31 -11.44 -1.50
C ARG A 257 14.12 -12.55 -0.47
N VAL A 258 13.41 -12.25 0.59
CA VAL A 258 13.00 -13.20 1.63
C VAL A 258 11.46 -13.21 1.75
N SER A 259 10.89 -14.19 2.42
CA SER A 259 9.45 -14.25 2.66
C SER A 259 8.99 -13.14 3.62
N ALA A 260 7.70 -12.77 3.57
CA ALA A 260 7.13 -11.78 4.49
C ALA A 260 7.29 -12.21 5.96
N GLN A 261 7.14 -13.50 6.26
CA GLN A 261 7.37 -14.05 7.59
C GLN A 261 8.82 -13.87 8.04
N GLU A 262 9.76 -14.06 7.13
CA GLU A 262 11.20 -13.87 7.39
C GLU A 262 11.53 -12.40 7.63
N VAL A 263 10.98 -11.46 6.81
CA VAL A 263 11.08 -10.01 7.06
C VAL A 263 10.67 -9.69 8.50
N ARG A 264 9.50 -10.13 8.91
CA ARG A 264 8.98 -9.90 10.26
C ARG A 264 9.89 -10.51 11.34
N SER A 265 10.40 -11.71 11.09
CA SER A 265 11.35 -12.37 12.01
C SER A 265 12.65 -11.56 12.18
N ARG A 266 13.16 -10.98 11.09
CA ARG A 266 14.38 -10.15 11.12
C ARG A 266 14.14 -8.80 11.80
N LEU A 267 12.94 -8.24 11.70
CA LEU A 267 12.54 -6.99 12.37
C LEU A 267 12.35 -7.14 13.90
N ALA A 268 12.19 -8.36 14.42
CA ALA A 268 11.89 -8.57 15.84
C ALA A 268 12.94 -7.95 16.77
N GLY A 269 12.52 -6.90 17.52
CA GLY A 269 13.36 -6.15 18.44
C GLY A 269 14.48 -5.33 17.78
N ALA A 270 14.58 -5.34 16.44
CA ALA A 270 15.59 -4.64 15.66
C ALA A 270 15.18 -3.19 15.36
N THR A 271 16.04 -2.44 14.67
CA THR A 271 15.76 -1.08 14.21
C THR A 271 15.59 -1.06 12.69
N LEU A 272 14.38 -0.80 12.22
CA LEU A 272 14.14 -0.50 10.81
C LEU A 272 14.73 0.87 10.47
N VAL A 273 15.55 0.92 9.45
CA VAL A 273 16.06 2.18 8.88
C VAL A 273 15.50 2.35 7.49
N ASN A 274 14.73 3.41 7.28
CA ASN A 274 13.99 3.65 6.04
C ASN A 274 14.32 5.01 5.42
N PRO A 275 15.43 5.14 4.68
CA PRO A 275 15.88 6.39 4.09
C PRO A 275 15.36 6.61 2.66
N THR A 276 14.11 6.22 2.37
CA THR A 276 13.53 6.40 1.04
C THR A 276 13.25 7.87 0.73
N VAL A 277 13.55 8.28 -0.49
CA VAL A 277 13.17 9.59 -1.04
C VAL A 277 12.05 9.48 -2.08
N LEU A 278 11.61 8.25 -2.37
CA LEU A 278 10.50 8.03 -3.29
C LEU A 278 9.16 8.48 -2.70
N SER A 279 8.25 8.90 -3.57
CA SER A 279 6.85 9.13 -3.20
C SER A 279 6.19 7.79 -2.92
N GLU A 280 5.69 7.63 -1.72
CA GLU A 280 5.01 6.41 -1.24
C GLU A 280 3.56 6.75 -0.86
N GLY A 281 2.66 5.78 -0.99
CA GLY A 281 1.29 5.92 -0.48
C GLY A 281 1.24 5.81 1.05
N PHE A 282 1.65 4.65 1.57
CA PHE A 282 1.85 4.37 3.00
C PHE A 282 2.83 3.21 3.14
N GLN A 283 3.82 3.36 4.01
CA GLN A 283 4.86 2.34 4.18
C GLN A 283 4.49 1.34 5.28
N THR A 284 3.96 0.19 4.90
CA THR A 284 3.59 -0.88 5.84
C THR A 284 4.77 -1.46 6.60
N THR A 285 5.99 -1.34 6.07
CA THR A 285 7.21 -1.80 6.75
C THR A 285 7.45 -1.11 8.10
N LEU A 286 6.98 0.15 8.26
CA LEU A 286 7.02 0.82 9.56
C LEU A 286 6.13 0.08 10.56
N LEU A 287 4.89 -0.22 10.16
CA LEU A 287 3.96 -1.00 10.99
C LEU A 287 4.48 -2.39 11.28
N GLU A 288 5.08 -3.05 10.28
CA GLU A 288 5.66 -4.39 10.45
C GLU A 288 6.79 -4.39 11.49
N ALA A 289 7.67 -3.38 11.47
CA ALA A 289 8.72 -3.25 12.46
C ALA A 289 8.16 -3.03 13.86
N LEU A 290 7.18 -2.15 14.01
CA LEU A 290 6.53 -1.84 15.29
C LEU A 290 5.74 -3.04 15.84
N ALA A 291 5.07 -3.80 14.96
CA ALA A 291 4.36 -5.02 15.33
C ALA A 291 5.28 -6.11 15.87
N GLU A 292 6.52 -6.12 15.42
CA GLU A 292 7.55 -7.04 15.89
C GLU A 292 8.38 -6.47 17.04
N ARG A 293 7.82 -5.47 17.74
CA ARG A 293 8.47 -4.77 18.87
C ARG A 293 9.81 -4.11 18.50
N GLY A 294 10.02 -3.86 17.21
CA GLY A 294 11.16 -3.11 16.72
C GLY A 294 10.98 -1.59 16.89
N ARG A 295 11.91 -0.86 16.35
CA ARG A 295 11.95 0.62 16.32
C ARG A 295 12.13 1.08 14.89
N VAL A 296 11.90 2.36 14.65
CA VAL A 296 11.99 2.93 13.30
C VAL A 296 12.83 4.20 13.33
N VAL A 297 13.81 4.28 12.43
CA VAL A 297 14.49 5.54 12.05
C VAL A 297 14.22 5.76 10.57
N THR A 298 13.57 6.85 10.22
CA THR A 298 13.08 7.06 8.85
C THR A 298 13.22 8.51 8.41
N PHE A 299 13.37 8.73 7.10
CA PHE A 299 13.04 10.02 6.52
C PHE A 299 11.54 10.32 6.67
N THR A 300 11.14 11.57 6.46
CA THR A 300 9.72 11.92 6.46
C THR A 300 9.00 11.17 5.34
N VAL A 301 8.13 10.23 5.72
CA VAL A 301 7.28 9.43 4.83
C VAL A 301 5.83 9.44 5.34
N PRO A 302 4.84 9.14 4.48
CA PRO A 302 3.45 9.04 4.91
C PRO A 302 3.27 8.09 6.09
N GLY A 303 2.55 8.53 7.12
CA GLY A 303 2.27 7.78 8.33
C GLY A 303 3.34 7.87 9.44
N ALA A 304 4.60 8.24 9.13
CA ALA A 304 5.65 8.26 10.14
C ALA A 304 5.37 9.22 11.31
N ARG A 305 4.91 10.45 11.01
CA ARG A 305 4.57 11.45 12.03
C ARG A 305 3.39 11.00 12.90
N LEU A 306 2.35 10.49 12.28
CA LEU A 306 1.18 9.95 12.98
C LEU A 306 1.56 8.82 13.95
N LEU A 307 2.41 7.89 13.52
CA LEU A 307 2.89 6.80 14.39
C LEU A 307 3.72 7.34 15.56
N ALA A 308 4.59 8.33 15.33
CA ALA A 308 5.35 8.98 16.40
C ALA A 308 4.42 9.71 17.41
N GLU A 309 3.41 10.44 16.94
CA GLU A 309 2.41 11.12 17.77
C GLU A 309 1.54 10.15 18.58
N GLN A 310 1.33 8.92 18.07
CA GLN A 310 0.66 7.84 18.79
C GLN A 310 1.55 7.15 19.83
N GLY A 311 2.79 7.61 20.01
CA GLY A 311 3.71 7.08 21.02
C GLY A 311 4.53 5.88 20.56
N HIS A 312 4.53 5.55 19.28
CA HIS A 312 5.42 4.51 18.75
C HIS A 312 6.89 5.00 18.70
N PRO A 313 7.87 4.11 18.87
CA PRO A 313 9.29 4.44 18.81
C PRO A 313 9.75 4.71 17.36
N VAL A 314 9.34 5.86 16.83
CA VAL A 314 9.66 6.33 15.47
C VAL A 314 10.46 7.62 15.58
N VAL A 315 11.69 7.58 15.08
CA VAL A 315 12.57 8.74 14.93
C VAL A 315 12.50 9.22 13.48
N ILE A 316 12.09 10.45 13.28
CA ILE A 316 11.98 11.06 11.95
C ILE A 316 13.16 11.97 11.70
N THR A 317 13.89 11.72 10.62
CA THR A 317 14.93 12.58 10.11
C THR A 317 14.32 13.54 9.09
N GLU A 318 14.23 14.83 9.43
CA GLU A 318 13.51 15.82 8.62
C GLU A 318 14.19 16.09 7.29
N GLU A 319 15.52 16.19 7.28
CA GLU A 319 16.29 16.35 6.06
C GLU A 319 16.61 14.99 5.43
N ARG A 320 16.25 14.83 4.16
CA ARG A 320 16.41 13.57 3.41
C ARG A 320 17.81 13.44 2.83
N ASN A 321 18.82 13.46 3.70
CA ASN A 321 20.22 13.30 3.31
C ASN A 321 20.98 12.38 4.27
N LEU A 322 22.15 11.93 3.84
CA LEU A 322 22.99 10.97 4.57
C LEU A 322 23.46 11.54 5.92
N GLU A 323 23.87 12.80 5.97
CA GLU A 323 24.41 13.41 7.18
C GLU A 323 23.38 13.45 8.30
N SER A 324 22.19 13.92 7.99
CA SER A 324 21.07 13.98 8.93
C SER A 324 20.66 12.58 9.39
N LEU A 325 20.68 11.57 8.50
CA LEU A 325 20.40 10.18 8.88
C LEU A 325 21.46 9.65 9.87
N VAL A 326 22.74 9.86 9.59
CA VAL A 326 23.85 9.44 10.47
C VAL A 326 23.74 10.12 11.83
N ASN A 327 23.43 11.41 11.88
CA ASN A 327 23.23 12.16 13.12
C ASN A 327 22.06 11.60 13.93
N SER A 328 20.93 11.31 13.28
CA SER A 328 19.75 10.70 13.92
C SER A 328 20.07 9.31 14.45
N LEU A 329 20.74 8.46 13.67
CA LEU A 329 21.15 7.13 14.10
C LEU A 329 22.15 7.19 15.25
N ARG A 330 23.14 8.08 15.21
CA ARG A 330 24.13 8.25 16.28
C ARG A 330 23.48 8.66 17.59
N SER A 331 22.55 9.61 17.57
CA SER A 331 21.79 10.02 18.74
C SER A 331 20.94 8.87 19.27
N TYR A 332 20.21 8.23 18.41
CA TYR A 332 19.34 7.09 18.73
C TYR A 332 20.12 5.91 19.34
N LEU A 333 21.29 5.54 18.79
CA LEU A 333 22.09 4.42 19.27
C LEU A 333 22.73 4.67 20.64
N ARG A 334 22.89 5.94 21.05
CA ARG A 334 23.34 6.31 22.40
C ARG A 334 22.22 6.17 23.44
N GLU A 335 21.01 6.56 23.06
CA GLU A 335 19.85 6.54 23.92
C GLU A 335 18.63 5.97 23.14
N PRO A 336 18.57 4.64 23.01
CA PRO A 336 17.53 4.01 22.24
C PRO A 336 16.15 4.16 22.91
N ALA A 337 15.14 4.45 22.12
CA ALA A 337 13.76 4.41 22.60
C ALA A 337 13.41 2.99 23.11
N PRO A 338 12.43 2.83 24.00
CA PRO A 338 11.97 1.51 24.43
C PRO A 338 11.43 0.69 23.25
N LEU A 339 11.32 -0.62 23.42
CA LEU A 339 10.68 -1.50 22.44
C LEU A 339 9.23 -1.05 22.18
N ALA A 340 8.77 -1.17 20.93
CA ALA A 340 7.38 -0.85 20.60
C ALA A 340 6.40 -1.68 21.43
N GLN A 341 5.29 -1.06 21.81
CA GLN A 341 4.25 -1.71 22.60
C GLN A 341 3.27 -2.43 21.65
N PRO A 342 2.98 -3.73 21.84
CA PRO A 342 2.11 -4.49 20.96
C PRO A 342 0.71 -3.90 20.83
N ASP A 343 0.12 -3.44 21.94
CA ASP A 343 -1.27 -2.98 21.98
C ASP A 343 -1.53 -1.76 21.07
N LEU A 344 -0.50 -0.93 20.83
CA LEU A 344 -0.63 0.22 19.94
C LEU A 344 -0.77 -0.17 18.46
N ILE A 345 -0.36 -1.38 18.09
CA ILE A 345 -0.41 -1.84 16.69
C ILE A 345 -1.74 -2.51 16.33
N ASP A 346 -2.55 -2.89 17.29
CA ASP A 346 -3.81 -3.61 17.05
C ASP A 346 -4.76 -2.83 16.14
N ALA A 347 -4.81 -1.51 16.31
CA ALA A 347 -5.60 -0.61 15.47
C ALA A 347 -5.15 -0.60 13.99
N TRP A 348 -3.95 -1.06 13.69
CA TRP A 348 -3.34 -1.05 12.37
C TRP A 348 -3.40 -2.41 11.66
N THR A 349 -4.33 -3.26 12.05
CA THR A 349 -4.46 -4.61 11.48
C THR A 349 -5.61 -4.73 10.50
N TRP A 350 -5.49 -5.65 9.55
CA TRP A 350 -6.52 -5.88 8.52
C TRP A 350 -7.91 -6.21 9.09
N PRO A 351 -8.07 -7.00 10.17
CA PRO A 351 -9.39 -7.22 10.77
C PRO A 351 -10.07 -5.91 11.25
N VAL A 352 -9.29 -4.94 11.74
CA VAL A 352 -9.82 -3.62 12.13
C VAL A 352 -10.19 -2.81 10.89
N ARG A 353 -9.30 -2.74 9.90
CA ARG A 353 -9.58 -2.02 8.64
C ARG A 353 -10.77 -2.61 7.89
N ALA A 354 -10.94 -3.92 7.87
CA ALA A 354 -12.08 -4.56 7.23
C ALA A 354 -13.42 -4.15 7.89
N ARG A 355 -13.47 -4.06 9.22
CA ARG A 355 -14.66 -3.53 9.93
C ARG A 355 -14.95 -2.07 9.58
N GLU A 356 -13.90 -1.26 9.49
CA GLU A 356 -14.02 0.15 9.08
C GLU A 356 -14.53 0.26 7.64
N TYR A 357 -13.95 -0.51 6.71
CA TYR A 357 -14.40 -0.54 5.32
C TYR A 357 -15.86 -0.99 5.19
N ALA A 358 -16.23 -2.04 5.90
CA ALA A 358 -17.60 -2.54 5.93
C ALA A 358 -18.60 -1.51 6.46
N ARG A 359 -18.19 -0.70 7.47
CA ARG A 359 -18.99 0.42 7.99
C ARG A 359 -19.15 1.53 6.95
N ILE A 360 -18.07 1.92 6.27
CA ILE A 360 -18.12 2.92 5.18
C ILE A 360 -19.07 2.45 4.07
N ALA A 361 -18.92 1.19 3.65
CA ALA A 361 -19.78 0.58 2.63
C ALA A 361 -21.25 0.55 3.05
N SER A 362 -21.54 0.17 4.31
CA SER A 362 -22.91 0.15 4.83
C SER A 362 -23.55 1.53 4.91
N MET A 363 -22.79 2.55 5.29
CA MET A 363 -23.26 3.93 5.32
C MET A 363 -23.62 4.41 3.92
N LEU A 364 -22.76 4.17 2.93
CA LEU A 364 -23.02 4.56 1.54
C LEU A 364 -24.29 3.90 0.99
N LEU A 365 -24.50 2.61 1.24
CA LEU A 365 -25.73 1.89 0.85
C LEU A 365 -26.99 2.43 1.55
N SER A 366 -26.87 2.93 2.78
CA SER A 366 -28.00 3.52 3.50
C SER A 366 -28.35 4.91 2.97
N GLU A 367 -27.35 5.70 2.57
CA GLU A 367 -27.54 7.02 1.97
C GLU A 367 -28.30 6.91 0.63
N GLU A 368 -27.95 5.94 -0.23
CA GLU A 368 -28.64 5.68 -1.49
C GLU A 368 -30.12 5.27 -1.29
N ASN A 369 -30.38 4.39 -0.32
CA ASN A 369 -31.75 3.94 -0.03
C ASN A 369 -32.63 5.04 0.60
N SER A 370 -32.03 6.12 1.10
CA SER A 370 -32.72 7.23 1.75
C SER A 370 -32.97 8.41 0.83
N ALA A 371 -32.38 8.42 -0.38
CA ALA A 371 -32.63 9.43 -1.39
C ALA A 371 -34.09 9.29 -1.91
N PRO A 372 -34.95 10.33 -1.83
CA PRO A 372 -36.33 10.22 -2.32
C PRO A 372 -36.33 10.03 -3.84
N ASP A 373 -37.16 9.07 -4.30
CA ASP A 373 -37.44 8.89 -5.74
C ASP A 373 -37.87 10.22 -6.35
N SER A 374 -36.99 10.81 -7.14
CA SER A 374 -37.26 12.09 -7.86
C SER A 374 -38.05 11.88 -9.15
N ASP A 375 -38.73 10.75 -9.30
CA ASP A 375 -39.63 10.48 -10.44
C ASP A 375 -41.08 10.31 -9.99
N GLY A 376 -41.80 11.45 -9.93
CA GLY A 376 -43.21 11.37 -9.62
C GLY A 376 -43.93 12.71 -9.62
N ASP A 377 -43.78 13.55 -10.64
CA ASP A 377 -44.88 14.48 -10.99
C ASP A 377 -44.75 15.05 -12.44
N THR A 378 -45.23 14.27 -13.40
CA THR A 378 -45.62 14.80 -14.70
C THR A 378 -46.94 14.18 -15.11
N SER A 379 -48.01 14.43 -14.32
CA SER A 379 -49.37 14.22 -14.84
C SER A 379 -50.35 15.11 -14.10
N SER A 380 -50.46 16.36 -14.55
CA SER A 380 -51.72 17.09 -14.51
C SER A 380 -51.55 18.46 -15.15
N ARG A 381 -51.74 18.57 -16.45
CA ARG A 381 -52.42 19.71 -17.07
C ARG A 381 -53.22 19.19 -18.25
N GLY A 382 -54.56 19.19 -18.02
CA GLY A 382 -55.57 19.04 -19.04
C GLY A 382 -55.60 20.18 -20.01
#